data_21b6910082bb57a115b4431187659622
#
_entry.id   21b6910082bb57a115b4431187659622
#
_cell.length_a   1.000
_cell.length_b   1.000
_cell.length_c   1.000
_cell.angle_alpha   90.00
_cell.angle_beta   90.00
_cell.angle_gamma   90.00
#
_symmetry.space_group_name_H-M   'P 1'
#
loop_
_entity.id
_entity.type
_entity.pdbx_description
1 polymer ?
#
loop_
_entity_poly.entity_id
_entity_poly.type
_entity_poly.pdbx_seq_one_letter_code
_entity_poly.pdbx_strand_id
1 'polypeptide(L)'
;MTNISGRFYRAADYFKDDLPIVVQHNIHSPADFDPPESLNRRQFWKILYIIDGTGLQKINHREYPFGPGFVCLNHPDDLTNLALDRPVELCNILFLQKTIENDLARLYNDNSFFSIFRPDFRPEQSLSHNLLHLIDSNRRIYLEIRRLHHEYTHTDANSGEMLRHMLVGLLIEFSRQSARVFNRKRRQNAAGHIDRFLRENFAQPFDRERAAREVGMSKGYLFSYYRAATGRTIGETLLAIRLEEAKKLLAGTGMKIETVCYRCGFSDLSNFYKLFRRAAGTTPGAFRESARRQPPAARSAVFPAEISRNQPGDRIDHKKTRDRADHDVPEERDVPE
;
A
#
# COMPACT_ATOMS: atom_id res chain seq x y z
N MET A 1 13.40 -6.19 24.44
CA MET A 1 14.22 -5.04 23.99
C MET A 1 15.30 -5.62 23.10
N THR A 2 15.13 -5.59 21.81
CA THR A 2 16.14 -6.04 20.84
C THR A 2 17.33 -5.09 20.93
N ASN A 3 18.49 -5.64 21.27
CA ASN A 3 19.76 -4.90 21.33
C ASN A 3 20.08 -4.48 19.89
N ILE A 4 19.82 -3.21 19.54
CA ILE A 4 20.11 -2.64 18.21
C ILE A 4 21.60 -2.37 18.21
N SER A 5 22.40 -3.34 17.74
CA SER A 5 23.81 -3.12 17.48
C SER A 5 23.94 -2.39 16.14
N GLY A 6 24.08 -1.08 16.17
CA GLY A 6 24.26 -0.25 15.00
C GLY A 6 24.86 1.10 15.35
N ARG A 7 25.42 1.78 14.36
CA ARG A 7 26.04 3.10 14.54
C ARG A 7 24.99 4.19 14.65
N PHE A 8 25.30 5.21 15.44
CA PHE A 8 24.52 6.43 15.50
C PHE A 8 25.31 7.59 14.87
N TYR A 9 24.83 8.06 13.72
CA TYR A 9 25.47 9.15 12.97
C TYR A 9 24.92 10.50 13.45
N ARG A 10 25.80 11.29 14.07
CA ARG A 10 25.47 12.62 14.60
C ARG A 10 25.57 13.67 13.52
N ALA A 11 24.69 14.65 13.54
CA ALA A 11 24.71 15.77 12.58
C ALA A 11 26.04 16.55 12.67
N ALA A 12 26.57 16.76 13.88
CA ALA A 12 27.82 17.49 14.08
C ALA A 12 29.07 16.86 13.41
N ASP A 13 29.01 15.55 13.11
CA ASP A 13 30.13 14.85 12.45
C ASP A 13 30.17 15.16 10.93
N TYR A 14 29.04 15.56 10.35
CA TYR A 14 28.86 15.76 8.91
C TYR A 14 28.74 17.23 8.51
N PHE A 15 27.97 18.03 9.27
CA PHE A 15 27.69 19.43 8.96
C PHE A 15 28.65 20.32 9.72
N LYS A 16 29.93 20.38 9.23
CA LYS A 16 31.02 21.16 9.85
C LYS A 16 31.17 22.55 9.26
N ASP A 17 30.74 22.72 8.03
CA ASP A 17 30.82 23.97 7.29
C ASP A 17 29.45 24.65 7.27
N ASP A 18 29.38 25.92 6.87
CA ASP A 18 28.13 26.69 6.75
C ASP A 18 27.24 26.22 5.60
N LEU A 19 27.60 25.11 4.93
CA LEU A 19 26.80 24.57 3.85
C LEU A 19 25.56 23.85 4.39
N PRO A 20 24.40 24.07 3.77
CA PRO A 20 23.12 23.53 4.25
C PRO A 20 22.94 22.03 4.00
N ILE A 21 23.79 21.45 3.17
CA ILE A 21 23.76 20.03 2.78
C ILE A 21 25.18 19.46 2.70
N VAL A 22 25.25 18.11 2.75
CA VAL A 22 26.48 17.36 2.50
C VAL A 22 26.24 16.38 1.37
N VAL A 23 27.12 16.35 0.39
CA VAL A 23 27.06 15.44 -0.75
C VAL A 23 28.26 14.51 -0.71
N GLN A 24 27.99 13.22 -0.75
CA GLN A 24 29.00 12.16 -0.73
C GLN A 24 28.80 11.26 -1.95
N HIS A 25 29.80 11.22 -2.84
CA HIS A 25 29.83 10.30 -3.96
C HIS A 25 30.96 9.30 -3.71
N ASN A 26 30.62 8.06 -3.48
CA ASN A 26 31.55 7.02 -3.05
C ASN A 26 31.29 5.70 -3.76
N ILE A 27 32.37 4.89 -3.85
CA ILE A 27 32.28 3.46 -4.14
C ILE A 27 32.48 2.73 -2.81
N HIS A 28 31.52 1.91 -2.45
CA HIS A 28 31.56 1.12 -1.23
C HIS A 28 31.68 -0.37 -1.55
N SER A 29 32.54 -1.02 -0.80
CA SER A 29 32.69 -2.50 -0.79
C SER A 29 31.83 -3.13 0.30
N PRO A 30 31.47 -4.41 0.20
CA PRO A 30 30.76 -5.11 1.27
C PRO A 30 31.41 -4.98 2.66
N ALA A 31 32.76 -4.89 2.70
CA ALA A 31 33.51 -4.74 3.94
C ALA A 31 33.37 -3.35 4.62
N ASP A 32 32.87 -2.33 3.91
CA ASP A 32 32.70 -0.98 4.44
C ASP A 32 31.44 -0.84 5.30
N PHE A 33 30.57 -1.84 5.28
CA PHE A 33 29.31 -1.82 6.00
C PHE A 33 29.32 -2.70 7.23
N ASP A 34 28.53 -2.29 8.21
CA ASP A 34 28.24 -3.11 9.38
C ASP A 34 27.53 -4.41 8.95
N PRO A 35 27.61 -5.49 9.76
CA PRO A 35 26.88 -6.72 9.48
C PRO A 35 25.42 -6.48 9.10
N PRO A 36 24.83 -7.30 8.22
CA PRO A 36 23.46 -7.10 7.72
C PRO A 36 22.37 -6.97 8.79
N GLU A 37 22.61 -7.51 9.98
CA GLU A 37 21.72 -7.42 11.14
C GLU A 37 21.83 -6.10 11.91
N SER A 38 22.91 -5.34 11.71
CA SER A 38 23.10 -4.03 12.34
C SER A 38 22.21 -3.00 11.67
N LEU A 39 21.52 -2.20 12.48
CA LEU A 39 20.66 -1.13 11.98
C LEU A 39 21.18 0.23 12.46
N ASN A 40 21.49 1.08 11.53
CA ASN A 40 22.10 2.39 11.77
C ASN A 40 21.05 3.49 11.86
N ARG A 41 21.20 4.41 12.81
CA ARG A 41 20.33 5.57 13.03
C ARG A 41 21.11 6.86 12.78
N ARG A 42 20.41 7.95 12.40
CA ARG A 42 21.02 9.25 12.11
C ARG A 42 20.17 10.43 12.59
N GLN A 43 20.78 11.59 12.69
CA GLN A 43 20.13 12.85 13.09
C GLN A 43 19.70 13.74 11.91
N PHE A 44 19.76 13.22 10.69
CA PHE A 44 19.54 14.01 9.47
C PHE A 44 18.82 13.18 8.41
N TRP A 45 18.19 13.84 7.47
CA TRP A 45 17.62 13.24 6.28
C TRP A 45 18.70 12.78 5.32
N LYS A 46 18.48 11.66 4.66
CA LYS A 46 19.39 11.13 3.65
C LYS A 46 18.64 10.74 2.38
N ILE A 47 19.03 11.32 1.25
CA ILE A 47 18.69 10.77 -0.07
C ILE A 47 19.85 9.86 -0.47
N LEU A 48 19.55 8.58 -0.69
CA LEU A 48 20.48 7.59 -1.26
C LEU A 48 20.12 7.39 -2.72
N TYR A 49 21.09 7.49 -3.62
CA TYR A 49 20.96 7.17 -5.03
C TYR A 49 22.02 6.12 -5.42
N ILE A 50 21.59 5.02 -6.03
CA ILE A 50 22.50 3.98 -6.54
C ILE A 50 22.82 4.28 -8.01
N ILE A 51 24.10 4.51 -8.28
CA ILE A 51 24.62 4.80 -9.62
C ILE A 51 24.89 3.49 -10.35
N ASP A 52 25.63 2.58 -9.70
CA ASP A 52 25.88 1.21 -10.16
C ASP A 52 25.97 0.23 -9.01
N GLY A 53 25.76 -1.06 -9.31
CA GLY A 53 25.77 -2.14 -8.34
C GLY A 53 24.39 -2.61 -7.92
N THR A 54 24.36 -3.67 -7.10
CA THR A 54 23.13 -4.32 -6.61
C THR A 54 23.29 -4.72 -5.15
N GLY A 55 22.17 -4.85 -4.44
CA GLY A 55 22.14 -5.26 -3.04
C GLY A 55 20.76 -5.09 -2.43
N LEU A 56 20.71 -5.06 -1.10
CA LEU A 56 19.48 -4.88 -0.31
C LEU A 56 19.62 -3.64 0.59
N GLN A 57 18.67 -2.73 0.49
CA GLN A 57 18.46 -1.64 1.45
C GLN A 57 17.51 -2.12 2.53
N LYS A 58 17.97 -2.17 3.76
CA LYS A 58 17.10 -2.40 4.93
C LYS A 58 16.63 -1.06 5.48
N ILE A 59 15.33 -0.94 5.69
CA ILE A 59 14.71 0.22 6.33
C ILE A 59 13.72 -0.31 7.36
N ASN A 60 14.01 -0.10 8.63
CA ASN A 60 13.27 -0.65 9.76
C ASN A 60 13.19 -2.19 9.65
N HIS A 61 11.98 -2.75 9.47
CA HIS A 61 11.76 -4.20 9.35
C HIS A 61 11.55 -4.67 7.91
N ARG A 62 11.86 -3.82 6.90
CA ARG A 62 11.61 -4.13 5.48
C ARG A 62 12.91 -4.12 4.68
N GLU A 63 12.96 -5.00 3.70
CA GLU A 63 14.07 -5.12 2.75
C GLU A 63 13.61 -4.71 1.36
N TYR A 64 14.44 -3.90 0.71
CA TYR A 64 14.19 -3.37 -0.62
C TYR A 64 15.37 -3.72 -1.51
N PRO A 65 15.22 -4.63 -2.49
CA PRO A 65 16.26 -4.87 -3.46
C PRO A 65 16.52 -3.61 -4.27
N PHE A 66 17.78 -3.30 -4.48
CA PHE A 66 18.18 -2.16 -5.28
C PHE A 66 19.12 -2.53 -6.43
N GLY A 67 19.15 -1.66 -7.42
CA GLY A 67 20.06 -1.66 -8.56
C GLY A 67 20.26 -0.25 -9.08
N PRO A 68 20.90 -0.06 -10.23
CA PRO A 68 21.14 1.25 -10.82
C PRO A 68 19.84 2.06 -10.98
N GLY A 69 19.87 3.32 -10.57
CA GLY A 69 18.72 4.23 -10.57
C GLY A 69 17.80 4.09 -9.36
N PHE A 70 18.07 3.17 -8.43
CA PHE A 70 17.32 3.13 -7.17
C PHE A 70 17.62 4.39 -6.37
N VAL A 71 16.57 5.04 -5.92
CA VAL A 71 16.66 6.21 -5.04
C VAL A 71 15.69 6.06 -3.87
N CYS A 72 16.14 6.38 -2.67
CA CYS A 72 15.28 6.42 -1.49
C CYS A 72 15.60 7.63 -0.61
N LEU A 73 14.55 8.13 0.04
CA LEU A 73 14.62 9.17 1.06
C LEU A 73 14.44 8.51 2.43
N ASN A 74 15.46 8.58 3.29
CA ASN A 74 15.46 8.02 4.63
C ASN A 74 15.16 9.11 5.66
N HIS A 75 14.18 8.85 6.52
CA HIS A 75 13.85 9.68 7.66
C HIS A 75 14.95 9.59 8.75
N PRO A 76 15.22 10.64 9.53
CA PRO A 76 16.17 10.58 10.65
C PRO A 76 15.90 9.43 11.63
N ASP A 77 14.62 9.11 11.89
CA ASP A 77 14.23 8.03 12.80
C ASP A 77 14.28 6.63 12.19
N ASP A 78 14.52 6.51 10.87
CA ASP A 78 14.63 5.21 10.22
C ASP A 78 15.91 4.48 10.66
N LEU A 79 15.72 3.22 11.01
CA LEU A 79 16.81 2.27 11.22
C LEU A 79 17.18 1.66 9.87
N THR A 80 18.41 1.92 9.38
CA THR A 80 18.77 1.52 8.02
C THR A 80 20.12 0.82 7.96
N ASN A 81 20.27 -0.11 7.02
CA ASN A 81 21.53 -0.69 6.60
C ASN A 81 21.53 -1.02 5.11
N LEU A 82 22.72 -1.17 4.53
CA LEU A 82 22.95 -1.69 3.19
C LEU A 82 23.63 -3.05 3.29
N ALA A 83 23.09 -4.04 2.62
CA ALA A 83 23.75 -5.31 2.39
C ALA A 83 24.17 -5.37 0.92
N LEU A 84 25.46 -5.48 0.68
CA LEU A 84 26.06 -5.45 -0.65
C LEU A 84 26.61 -6.81 -1.01
N ASP A 85 26.36 -7.27 -2.23
CA ASP A 85 26.95 -8.49 -2.79
C ASP A 85 28.28 -8.22 -3.50
N ARG A 86 28.47 -7.00 -4.00
CA ARG A 86 29.65 -6.52 -4.73
C ARG A 86 29.82 -5.01 -4.49
N PRO A 87 30.95 -4.41 -4.89
CA PRO A 87 31.11 -2.96 -4.80
C PRO A 87 29.97 -2.21 -5.47
N VAL A 88 29.50 -1.13 -4.82
CA VAL A 88 28.38 -0.31 -5.25
C VAL A 88 28.81 1.14 -5.31
N GLU A 89 28.58 1.79 -6.46
CA GLU A 89 28.73 3.22 -6.62
C GLU A 89 27.44 3.92 -6.25
N LEU A 90 27.51 4.86 -5.31
CA LEU A 90 26.35 5.55 -4.79
C LEU A 90 26.62 7.02 -4.47
N CYS A 91 25.54 7.80 -4.42
CA CYS A 91 25.56 9.16 -3.95
C CYS A 91 24.61 9.32 -2.77
N ASN A 92 25.11 9.89 -1.66
CA ASN A 92 24.30 10.31 -0.53
C ASN A 92 24.18 11.83 -0.52
N ILE A 93 22.96 12.33 -0.32
CA ILE A 93 22.70 13.75 -0.05
C ILE A 93 22.12 13.81 1.36
N LEU A 94 22.84 14.46 2.26
CA LEU A 94 22.47 14.61 3.66
C LEU A 94 22.01 16.04 3.88
N PHE A 95 20.92 16.23 4.62
CA PHE A 95 20.41 17.54 4.96
C PHE A 95 19.62 17.54 6.28
N LEU A 96 19.60 18.70 6.92
CA LEU A 96 18.78 18.93 8.10
C LEU A 96 17.42 19.50 7.68
N GLN A 97 16.37 19.15 8.42
CA GLN A 97 15.02 19.64 8.11
C GLN A 97 14.95 21.18 8.07
N LYS A 98 15.67 21.86 8.96
CA LYS A 98 15.77 23.32 9.01
C LYS A 98 16.24 23.95 7.67
N THR A 99 16.99 23.19 6.87
CA THR A 99 17.49 23.65 5.56
C THR A 99 16.38 24.00 4.57
N ILE A 100 15.25 23.29 4.66
CA ILE A 100 14.12 23.41 3.73
C ILE A 100 12.82 23.88 4.42
N GLU A 101 12.86 24.22 5.70
CA GLU A 101 11.68 24.48 6.52
C GLU A 101 10.81 25.62 5.97
N ASN A 102 11.43 26.70 5.50
CA ASN A 102 10.72 27.84 4.91
C ASN A 102 10.03 27.48 3.58
N ASP A 103 10.59 26.55 2.83
CA ASP A 103 10.03 26.10 1.55
C ASP A 103 8.88 25.09 1.75
N LEU A 104 8.97 24.29 2.82
CA LEU A 104 7.96 23.28 3.13
C LEU A 104 6.58 23.87 3.37
N ALA A 105 6.48 25.05 3.98
CA ALA A 105 5.20 25.70 4.26
C ALA A 105 4.36 25.94 3.00
N ARG A 106 5.00 26.16 1.85
CA ARG A 106 4.35 26.31 0.54
C ARG A 106 4.03 24.99 -0.14
N LEU A 107 4.78 23.92 0.19
CA LEU A 107 4.67 22.61 -0.46
C LEU A 107 3.68 21.66 0.25
N TYR A 108 3.37 21.88 1.53
CA TYR A 108 2.44 21.05 2.30
C TYR A 108 1.02 21.02 1.74
N ASN A 109 0.54 22.12 1.20
CA ASN A 109 -0.87 22.25 0.79
C ASN A 109 -1.22 21.47 -0.48
N ASP A 110 -0.23 21.21 -1.35
CA ASP A 110 -0.48 20.68 -2.69
C ASP A 110 -0.06 19.22 -2.87
N ASN A 111 0.70 18.65 -1.91
CA ASN A 111 1.28 17.32 -2.12
C ASN A 111 1.48 16.53 -0.83
N SER A 112 0.79 15.39 -0.72
CA SER A 112 0.90 14.46 0.41
C SER A 112 2.32 13.92 0.66
N PHE A 113 3.21 13.96 -0.34
CA PHE A 113 4.61 13.59 -0.19
C PHE A 113 5.31 14.44 0.88
N PHE A 114 5.11 15.75 0.85
CA PHE A 114 5.80 16.65 1.78
C PHE A 114 5.29 16.55 3.23
N SER A 115 4.16 15.86 3.46
CA SER A 115 3.69 15.59 4.82
C SER A 115 4.67 14.77 5.68
N ILE A 116 5.62 14.07 5.04
CA ILE A 116 6.68 13.32 5.72
C ILE A 116 7.61 14.21 6.57
N PHE A 117 7.73 15.48 6.20
CA PHE A 117 8.54 16.47 6.92
C PHE A 117 7.80 17.15 8.08
N ARG A 118 6.53 16.79 8.32
CA ARG A 118 5.77 17.37 9.45
C ARG A 118 6.28 16.80 10.78
N PRO A 119 6.31 17.60 11.85
CA PRO A 119 6.78 17.14 13.16
C PRO A 119 5.94 15.99 13.75
N ASP A 120 4.66 15.91 13.35
CA ASP A 120 3.71 14.86 13.78
C ASP A 120 3.73 13.62 12.90
N PHE A 121 4.55 13.59 11.83
CA PHE A 121 4.68 12.42 10.96
C PHE A 121 5.25 11.22 11.73
N ARG A 122 4.62 10.07 11.54
CA ARG A 122 5.09 8.79 12.09
C ARG A 122 5.25 7.79 10.96
N PRO A 123 6.50 7.42 10.62
CA PRO A 123 6.79 6.51 9.49
C PRO A 123 6.06 5.19 9.56
N GLU A 124 5.93 4.61 10.76
CA GLU A 124 5.35 3.28 10.97
C GLU A 124 3.85 3.20 10.66
N GLN A 125 3.13 4.33 10.77
CA GLN A 125 1.68 4.40 10.59
C GLN A 125 1.25 4.88 9.20
N SER A 126 2.20 5.28 8.36
CA SER A 126 1.88 5.94 7.10
C SER A 126 2.01 5.03 5.88
N LEU A 127 0.97 5.01 5.05
CA LEU A 127 1.01 4.49 3.67
C LEU A 127 2.09 5.20 2.82
N SER A 128 2.57 6.35 3.28
CA SER A 128 3.62 7.15 2.63
C SER A 128 4.99 6.46 2.58
N HIS A 129 5.24 5.41 3.37
CA HIS A 129 6.49 4.64 3.29
C HIS A 129 6.77 4.12 1.87
N ASN A 130 5.72 3.77 1.12
CA ASN A 130 5.86 3.35 -0.28
C ASN A 130 6.19 4.49 -1.25
N LEU A 131 6.15 5.75 -0.78
CA LEU A 131 6.50 6.94 -1.58
C LEU A 131 7.98 7.32 -1.44
N LEU A 132 8.70 6.74 -0.47
CA LEU A 132 10.05 7.11 -0.10
C LEU A 132 11.14 6.39 -0.90
N HIS A 133 10.77 5.48 -1.82
CA HIS A 133 11.71 4.81 -2.73
C HIS A 133 11.11 4.61 -4.12
N LEU A 134 11.94 4.69 -5.13
CA LEU A 134 11.56 4.47 -6.53
C LEU A 134 12.78 4.11 -7.39
N ILE A 135 12.55 3.78 -8.65
CA ILE A 135 13.58 3.66 -9.69
C ILE A 135 13.49 4.87 -10.61
N ASP A 136 14.56 5.65 -10.68
CA ASP A 136 14.72 6.80 -11.57
C ASP A 136 14.99 6.35 -13.01
N SER A 137 13.97 5.78 -13.68
CA SER A 137 14.09 5.18 -15.01
C SER A 137 14.50 6.18 -16.10
N ASN A 138 14.21 7.45 -15.92
CA ASN A 138 14.50 8.54 -16.88
C ASN A 138 15.70 9.38 -16.49
N ARG A 139 16.41 9.01 -15.44
CA ARG A 139 17.62 9.66 -14.92
C ARG A 139 17.47 11.15 -14.58
N ARG A 140 16.26 11.65 -14.38
CA ARG A 140 16.03 13.06 -14.03
C ARG A 140 16.53 13.39 -12.63
N ILE A 141 16.27 12.49 -11.66
CA ILE A 141 16.82 12.65 -10.31
C ILE A 141 18.33 12.60 -10.34
N TYR A 142 18.91 11.69 -11.13
CA TYR A 142 20.36 11.61 -11.31
C TYR A 142 20.99 12.89 -11.85
N LEU A 143 20.35 13.53 -12.83
CA LEU A 143 20.84 14.79 -13.38
C LEU A 143 20.84 15.91 -12.34
N GLU A 144 19.79 16.01 -11.52
CA GLU A 144 19.75 16.98 -10.43
C GLU A 144 20.81 16.68 -9.35
N ILE A 145 21.03 15.41 -9.01
CA ILE A 145 22.08 14.97 -8.09
C ILE A 145 23.47 15.36 -8.62
N ARG A 146 23.73 15.15 -9.91
CA ARG A 146 25.00 15.52 -10.52
C ARG A 146 25.27 17.03 -10.49
N ARG A 147 24.24 17.85 -10.78
CA ARG A 147 24.34 19.31 -10.67
C ARG A 147 24.65 19.73 -9.23
N LEU A 148 23.94 19.16 -8.29
CA LEU A 148 24.09 19.41 -6.87
C LEU A 148 25.48 19.00 -6.37
N HIS A 149 26.01 17.86 -6.82
CA HIS A 149 27.37 17.43 -6.53
C HIS A 149 28.41 18.39 -7.14
N HIS A 150 28.21 18.87 -8.35
CA HIS A 150 29.10 19.86 -8.99
C HIS A 150 29.12 21.15 -8.19
N GLU A 151 27.98 21.72 -7.82
CA GLU A 151 27.88 22.92 -6.98
C GLU A 151 28.56 22.72 -5.62
N TYR A 152 28.36 21.55 -4.99
CA TYR A 152 28.98 21.22 -3.71
C TYR A 152 30.49 21.11 -3.75
N THR A 153 31.08 20.71 -4.90
CA THR A 153 32.53 20.55 -5.07
C THR A 153 33.23 21.80 -5.59
N HIS A 154 32.47 22.77 -6.10
CA HIS A 154 32.97 24.03 -6.67
C HIS A 154 32.25 25.23 -6.04
N THR A 155 32.42 25.38 -4.73
CA THR A 155 31.68 26.37 -3.94
C THR A 155 32.18 27.79 -4.13
N ASP A 156 31.25 28.76 -4.14
CA ASP A 156 31.47 30.18 -4.03
C ASP A 156 30.63 30.79 -2.88
N ALA A 157 30.63 32.13 -2.79
CA ALA A 157 29.88 32.82 -1.73
C ALA A 157 28.36 32.61 -1.75
N ASN A 158 27.79 32.19 -2.89
CA ASN A 158 26.35 31.96 -3.08
C ASN A 158 25.96 30.48 -3.06
N SER A 159 26.92 29.57 -2.99
CA SER A 159 26.69 28.14 -3.11
C SER A 159 25.76 27.61 -2.05
N GLY A 160 25.75 28.15 -0.83
CA GLY A 160 24.82 27.76 0.23
C GLY A 160 23.35 27.92 -0.18
N GLU A 161 22.98 29.06 -0.75
CA GLU A 161 21.63 29.33 -1.26
C GLU A 161 21.32 28.50 -2.51
N MET A 162 22.30 28.39 -3.43
CA MET A 162 22.14 27.59 -4.64
C MET A 162 21.86 26.11 -4.28
N LEU A 163 22.65 25.52 -3.40
CA LEU A 163 22.49 24.14 -2.92
C LEU A 163 21.12 23.93 -2.25
N ARG A 164 20.64 24.89 -1.46
CA ARG A 164 19.32 24.84 -0.85
C ARG A 164 18.20 24.78 -1.90
N HIS A 165 18.24 25.66 -2.89
CA HIS A 165 17.26 25.68 -3.99
C HIS A 165 17.30 24.40 -4.83
N MET A 166 18.50 23.89 -5.12
CA MET A 166 18.68 22.63 -5.83
C MET A 166 18.14 21.43 -5.06
N LEU A 167 18.32 21.40 -3.73
CA LEU A 167 17.75 20.36 -2.87
C LEU A 167 16.21 20.38 -2.92
N VAL A 168 15.60 21.57 -2.83
CA VAL A 168 14.14 21.70 -2.95
C VAL A 168 13.65 21.22 -4.32
N GLY A 169 14.33 21.61 -5.39
CA GLY A 169 14.06 21.14 -6.75
C GLY A 169 14.14 19.61 -6.88
N LEU A 170 15.17 19.01 -6.31
CA LEU A 170 15.36 17.55 -6.25
C LEU A 170 14.21 16.85 -5.50
N LEU A 171 13.81 17.37 -4.35
CA LEU A 171 12.67 16.84 -3.58
C LEU A 171 11.34 16.97 -4.34
N ILE A 172 11.13 18.05 -5.08
CA ILE A 172 9.97 18.22 -5.95
C ILE A 172 9.97 17.18 -7.07
N GLU A 173 11.11 16.95 -7.74
CA GLU A 173 11.20 15.92 -8.79
C GLU A 173 11.01 14.52 -8.23
N PHE A 174 11.59 14.22 -7.07
CA PHE A 174 11.37 12.96 -6.36
C PHE A 174 9.87 12.76 -6.06
N SER A 175 9.22 13.78 -5.52
CA SER A 175 7.78 13.78 -5.24
C SER A 175 6.93 13.50 -6.47
N ARG A 176 7.24 14.15 -7.61
CA ARG A 176 6.54 13.94 -8.88
C ARG A 176 6.67 12.51 -9.39
N GLN A 177 7.87 11.94 -9.31
CA GLN A 177 8.12 10.55 -9.72
C GLN A 177 7.45 9.56 -8.77
N SER A 178 7.53 9.77 -7.46
CA SER A 178 6.84 8.96 -6.45
C SER A 178 5.33 8.93 -6.68
N ALA A 179 4.72 10.08 -6.95
CA ALA A 179 3.29 10.17 -7.24
C ALA A 179 2.91 9.39 -8.51
N ARG A 180 3.74 9.42 -9.56
CA ARG A 180 3.52 8.63 -10.79
C ARG A 180 3.58 7.13 -10.52
N VAL A 181 4.60 6.66 -9.78
CA VAL A 181 4.77 5.25 -9.40
C VAL A 181 3.60 4.79 -8.52
N PHE A 182 3.24 5.58 -7.51
CA PHE A 182 2.12 5.28 -6.61
C PHE A 182 0.79 5.21 -7.36
N ASN A 183 0.51 6.19 -8.22
CA ASN A 183 -0.71 6.19 -9.03
C ASN A 183 -0.75 5.03 -10.02
N ARG A 184 0.39 4.63 -10.59
CA ARG A 184 0.50 3.45 -11.45
C ARG A 184 0.21 2.15 -10.68
N LYS A 185 0.84 1.93 -9.51
CA LYS A 185 0.59 0.78 -8.63
C LYS A 185 -0.87 0.75 -8.16
N ARG A 186 -1.41 1.91 -7.74
CA ARG A 186 -2.81 2.04 -7.34
C ARG A 186 -3.75 1.70 -8.48
N ARG A 187 -3.46 2.16 -9.70
CA ARG A 187 -4.24 1.79 -10.89
C ARG A 187 -4.13 0.29 -11.19
N GLN A 188 -2.95 -0.31 -11.13
CA GLN A 188 -2.78 -1.75 -11.35
C GLN A 188 -3.54 -2.59 -10.31
N ASN A 189 -3.57 -2.17 -9.06
CA ASN A 189 -4.24 -2.90 -7.98
C ASN A 189 -5.74 -2.56 -7.87
N ALA A 190 -6.19 -1.42 -8.38
CA ALA A 190 -7.58 -0.98 -8.22
C ALA A 190 -8.57 -1.93 -8.91
N ALA A 191 -8.23 -2.52 -10.06
CA ALA A 191 -9.07 -3.52 -10.71
C ALA A 191 -9.26 -4.76 -9.80
N GLY A 192 -8.19 -5.24 -9.18
CA GLY A 192 -8.26 -6.35 -8.21
C GLY A 192 -9.07 -6.00 -6.94
N HIS A 193 -9.00 -4.75 -6.48
CA HIS A 193 -9.85 -4.29 -5.37
C HIS A 193 -11.32 -4.22 -5.77
N ILE A 194 -11.62 -3.78 -7.00
CA ILE A 194 -12.98 -3.79 -7.54
C ILE A 194 -13.49 -5.23 -7.67
N ASP A 195 -12.68 -6.15 -8.19
CA ASP A 195 -13.04 -7.57 -8.30
C ASP A 195 -13.35 -8.19 -6.93
N ARG A 196 -12.55 -7.89 -5.93
CA ARG A 196 -12.81 -8.34 -4.54
C ARG A 196 -14.12 -7.77 -4.02
N PHE A 197 -14.34 -6.46 -4.17
CA PHE A 197 -15.59 -5.81 -3.79
C PHE A 197 -16.81 -6.45 -4.45
N LEU A 198 -16.73 -6.76 -5.76
CA LEU A 198 -17.78 -7.44 -6.49
C LEU A 198 -18.06 -8.84 -5.95
N ARG A 199 -17.02 -9.62 -5.62
CA ARG A 199 -17.15 -10.96 -5.05
C ARG A 199 -17.75 -10.96 -3.64
N GLU A 200 -17.40 -9.98 -2.82
CA GLU A 200 -17.92 -9.84 -1.46
C GLU A 200 -19.36 -9.34 -1.41
N ASN A 201 -19.80 -8.60 -2.44
CA ASN A 201 -21.09 -7.92 -2.46
C ASN A 201 -21.99 -8.34 -3.64
N PHE A 202 -21.71 -9.47 -4.32
CA PHE A 202 -22.40 -9.85 -5.57
C PHE A 202 -23.91 -10.06 -5.42
N ALA A 203 -24.37 -10.50 -4.24
CA ALA A 203 -25.76 -10.76 -3.98
C ALA A 203 -26.62 -9.49 -3.85
N GLN A 204 -26.00 -8.34 -3.61
CA GLN A 204 -26.66 -7.06 -3.41
C GLN A 204 -26.67 -6.23 -4.73
N PRO A 205 -27.56 -5.23 -4.86
CA PRO A 205 -27.42 -4.23 -5.91
C PRO A 205 -26.04 -3.57 -5.89
N PHE A 206 -25.47 -3.33 -7.07
CA PHE A 206 -24.14 -2.74 -7.15
C PHE A 206 -24.13 -1.29 -6.66
N ASP A 207 -23.46 -1.05 -5.52
CA ASP A 207 -23.26 0.28 -4.96
C ASP A 207 -22.03 0.96 -5.60
N ARG A 208 -22.32 1.86 -6.56
CA ARG A 208 -21.30 2.62 -7.30
C ARG A 208 -20.50 3.56 -6.40
N GLU A 209 -21.16 4.14 -5.39
CA GLU A 209 -20.55 5.12 -4.50
C GLU A 209 -19.55 4.44 -3.57
N ARG A 210 -19.96 3.33 -2.99
CA ARG A 210 -19.10 2.52 -2.13
C ARG A 210 -17.93 1.96 -2.92
N ALA A 211 -18.15 1.38 -4.10
CA ALA A 211 -17.07 0.87 -4.95
C ALA A 211 -16.07 1.97 -5.35
N ALA A 212 -16.55 3.18 -5.68
CA ALA A 212 -15.70 4.31 -6.02
C ALA A 212 -14.87 4.80 -4.82
N ARG A 213 -15.46 4.85 -3.62
CA ARG A 213 -14.75 5.19 -2.37
C ARG A 213 -13.66 4.18 -2.04
N GLU A 214 -13.94 2.88 -2.15
CA GLU A 214 -12.96 1.79 -1.87
C GLU A 214 -11.66 1.97 -2.66
N VAL A 215 -11.75 2.38 -3.91
CA VAL A 215 -10.57 2.58 -4.77
C VAL A 215 -10.14 4.04 -4.90
N GLY A 216 -10.84 4.98 -4.21
CA GLY A 216 -10.59 6.41 -4.24
C GLY A 216 -10.65 7.02 -5.64
N MET A 217 -11.68 6.65 -6.40
CA MET A 217 -11.96 7.17 -7.74
C MET A 217 -13.30 7.92 -7.77
N SER A 218 -13.48 8.78 -8.76
CA SER A 218 -14.82 9.33 -9.04
C SER A 218 -15.73 8.26 -9.65
N LYS A 219 -17.05 8.38 -9.45
CA LYS A 219 -18.05 7.45 -10.00
C LYS A 219 -17.92 7.30 -11.52
N GLY A 220 -17.73 8.40 -12.24
CA GLY A 220 -17.61 8.38 -13.70
C GLY A 220 -16.32 7.70 -14.17
N TYR A 221 -15.22 7.91 -13.45
CA TYR A 221 -13.94 7.33 -13.80
C TYR A 221 -13.84 5.83 -13.48
N LEU A 222 -14.53 5.33 -12.45
CA LEU A 222 -14.54 3.93 -12.04
C LEU A 222 -14.84 2.96 -13.20
N PHE A 223 -15.87 3.24 -13.98
CA PHE A 223 -16.32 2.35 -15.07
C PHE A 223 -15.36 2.34 -16.25
N SER A 224 -14.92 3.53 -16.70
CA SER A 224 -13.97 3.67 -17.81
C SER A 224 -12.63 3.04 -17.44
N TYR A 225 -12.16 3.27 -16.22
CA TYR A 225 -10.94 2.68 -15.69
C TYR A 225 -11.01 1.14 -15.68
N TYR A 226 -12.07 0.56 -15.07
CA TYR A 226 -12.21 -0.88 -14.94
C TYR A 226 -12.26 -1.57 -16.31
N ARG A 227 -13.01 -0.99 -17.25
CA ARG A 227 -13.04 -1.51 -18.62
C ARG A 227 -11.69 -1.43 -19.33
N ALA A 228 -10.98 -0.32 -19.16
CA ALA A 228 -9.63 -0.17 -19.74
C ALA A 228 -8.61 -1.13 -19.12
N ALA A 229 -8.72 -1.43 -17.82
CA ALA A 229 -7.79 -2.31 -17.10
C ALA A 229 -8.06 -3.79 -17.32
N THR A 230 -9.32 -4.22 -17.47
CA THR A 230 -9.73 -5.64 -17.51
C THR A 230 -10.30 -6.09 -18.87
N GLY A 231 -10.59 -5.17 -19.76
CA GLY A 231 -11.30 -5.43 -21.03
C GLY A 231 -12.80 -5.69 -20.87
N ARG A 232 -13.33 -5.69 -19.62
CA ARG A 232 -14.72 -6.02 -19.30
C ARG A 232 -15.39 -4.88 -18.53
N THR A 233 -16.69 -4.77 -18.64
CA THR A 233 -17.46 -3.86 -17.80
C THR A 233 -17.67 -4.46 -16.41
N ILE A 234 -17.88 -3.62 -15.41
CA ILE A 234 -18.25 -4.04 -14.05
C ILE A 234 -19.52 -4.90 -14.05
N GLY A 235 -20.50 -4.54 -14.91
CA GLY A 235 -21.74 -5.30 -15.06
C GLY A 235 -21.53 -6.72 -15.60
N GLU A 236 -20.68 -6.87 -16.62
CA GLU A 236 -20.29 -8.20 -17.16
C GLU A 236 -19.57 -9.05 -16.14
N THR A 237 -18.65 -8.47 -15.38
CA THR A 237 -17.92 -9.17 -14.33
C THR A 237 -18.85 -9.59 -13.18
N LEU A 238 -19.73 -8.69 -12.73
CA LEU A 238 -20.71 -9.01 -11.68
C LEU A 238 -21.66 -10.11 -12.12
N LEU A 239 -22.15 -10.07 -13.37
CA LEU A 239 -22.98 -11.13 -13.94
C LEU A 239 -22.25 -12.47 -13.96
N ALA A 240 -20.99 -12.48 -14.39
CA ALA A 240 -20.19 -13.71 -14.38
C ALA A 240 -20.02 -14.28 -12.97
N ILE A 241 -19.72 -13.45 -11.96
CA ILE A 241 -19.63 -13.87 -10.56
C ILE A 241 -20.94 -14.47 -10.09
N ARG A 242 -22.08 -13.81 -10.33
CA ARG A 242 -23.42 -14.31 -9.93
C ARG A 242 -23.75 -15.66 -10.56
N LEU A 243 -23.42 -15.82 -11.84
CA LEU A 243 -23.67 -17.09 -12.54
C LEU A 243 -22.77 -18.23 -12.06
N GLU A 244 -21.50 -17.94 -11.73
CA GLU A 244 -20.60 -18.93 -11.14
C GLU A 244 -21.06 -19.36 -9.75
N GLU A 245 -21.51 -18.42 -8.91
CA GLU A 245 -22.10 -18.77 -7.59
C GLU A 245 -23.40 -19.56 -7.75
N ALA A 246 -24.23 -19.23 -8.73
CA ALA A 246 -25.43 -20.01 -9.04
C ALA A 246 -25.09 -21.45 -9.44
N LYS A 247 -24.08 -21.66 -10.28
CA LYS A 247 -23.60 -23.01 -10.65
C LYS A 247 -23.15 -23.80 -9.42
N LYS A 248 -22.39 -23.17 -8.52
CA LYS A 248 -21.96 -23.80 -7.26
C LYS A 248 -23.14 -24.23 -6.40
N LEU A 249 -24.10 -23.33 -6.19
CA LEU A 249 -25.31 -23.65 -5.39
C LEU A 249 -26.16 -24.73 -6.05
N LEU A 250 -26.32 -24.71 -7.37
CA LEU A 250 -27.08 -25.73 -8.10
C LEU A 250 -26.43 -27.12 -8.01
N ALA A 251 -25.10 -27.20 -8.12
CA ALA A 251 -24.34 -28.43 -8.05
C ALA A 251 -24.21 -28.98 -6.61
N GLY A 252 -24.05 -28.09 -5.62
CA GLY A 252 -23.73 -28.45 -4.24
C GLY A 252 -24.93 -28.57 -3.30
N THR A 253 -26.12 -28.07 -3.71
CA THR A 253 -27.30 -28.01 -2.81
C THR A 253 -28.57 -28.52 -3.47
N GLY A 254 -29.56 -28.84 -2.61
CA GLY A 254 -30.94 -29.13 -3.03
C GLY A 254 -31.87 -27.93 -3.10
N MET A 255 -31.35 -26.69 -2.98
CA MET A 255 -32.17 -25.48 -2.95
C MET A 255 -33.07 -25.35 -4.19
N LYS A 256 -34.28 -24.80 -4.01
CA LYS A 256 -35.13 -24.44 -5.17
C LYS A 256 -34.41 -23.51 -6.10
N ILE A 257 -34.59 -23.64 -7.42
CA ILE A 257 -33.93 -22.79 -8.44
C ILE A 257 -34.23 -21.30 -8.21
N GLU A 258 -35.47 -21.01 -7.83
CA GLU A 258 -35.92 -19.68 -7.44
C GLU A 258 -35.10 -19.10 -6.26
N THR A 259 -34.88 -19.92 -5.23
CA THR A 259 -34.05 -19.52 -4.08
C THR A 259 -32.60 -19.25 -4.50
N VAL A 260 -32.03 -20.08 -5.39
CA VAL A 260 -30.68 -19.85 -5.94
C VAL A 260 -30.64 -18.54 -6.73
N CYS A 261 -31.64 -18.26 -7.56
CA CYS A 261 -31.78 -17.02 -8.33
C CYS A 261 -31.64 -15.80 -7.41
N TYR A 262 -32.48 -15.68 -6.39
CA TYR A 262 -32.48 -14.54 -5.48
C TYR A 262 -31.22 -14.45 -4.61
N ARG A 263 -30.69 -15.58 -4.13
CA ARG A 263 -29.42 -15.61 -3.36
C ARG A 263 -28.22 -15.14 -4.18
N CYS A 264 -28.26 -15.35 -5.48
CA CYS A 264 -27.22 -14.87 -6.37
C CYS A 264 -27.43 -13.40 -6.84
N GLY A 265 -28.40 -12.69 -6.28
CA GLY A 265 -28.63 -11.27 -6.57
C GLY A 265 -29.39 -11.00 -7.88
N PHE A 266 -30.08 -11.98 -8.44
CA PHE A 266 -31.01 -11.76 -9.53
C PHE A 266 -32.39 -11.38 -8.99
N SER A 267 -33.01 -10.36 -9.57
CA SER A 267 -34.34 -9.88 -9.18
C SER A 267 -35.48 -10.55 -9.94
N ASP A 268 -35.18 -11.21 -11.06
CA ASP A 268 -36.17 -11.81 -11.95
C ASP A 268 -35.73 -13.20 -12.37
N LEU A 269 -36.63 -14.17 -12.15
CA LEU A 269 -36.39 -15.59 -12.43
C LEU A 269 -36.31 -15.87 -13.93
N SER A 270 -37.13 -15.22 -14.74
CA SER A 270 -37.16 -15.43 -16.20
C SER A 270 -35.88 -14.92 -16.83
N ASN A 271 -35.41 -13.77 -16.38
CA ASN A 271 -34.13 -13.20 -16.80
C ASN A 271 -32.94 -14.07 -16.35
N PHE A 272 -32.99 -14.62 -15.12
CA PHE A 272 -31.99 -15.57 -14.63
C PHE A 272 -31.90 -16.81 -15.54
N TYR A 273 -33.02 -17.41 -15.94
CA TYR A 273 -33.01 -18.57 -16.84
C TYR A 273 -32.37 -18.24 -18.19
N LYS A 274 -32.68 -17.07 -18.78
CA LYS A 274 -32.10 -16.62 -20.05
C LYS A 274 -30.59 -16.43 -19.96
N LEU A 275 -30.13 -15.73 -18.92
CA LEU A 275 -28.70 -15.44 -18.71
C LEU A 275 -27.90 -16.69 -18.37
N PHE A 276 -28.46 -17.57 -17.54
CA PHE A 276 -27.84 -18.85 -17.18
C PHE A 276 -27.70 -19.75 -18.40
N ARG A 277 -28.77 -19.92 -19.19
CA ARG A 277 -28.73 -20.73 -20.43
C ARG A 277 -27.74 -20.18 -21.44
N ARG A 278 -27.65 -18.86 -21.58
CA ARG A 278 -26.64 -18.22 -22.46
C ARG A 278 -25.21 -18.49 -22.01
N ALA A 279 -24.95 -18.50 -20.70
CA ALA A 279 -23.62 -18.69 -20.13
C ALA A 279 -23.22 -20.16 -19.94
N ALA A 280 -24.16 -21.05 -19.61
CA ALA A 280 -23.91 -22.46 -19.32
C ALA A 280 -24.30 -23.41 -20.46
N GLY A 281 -24.94 -22.90 -21.54
CA GLY A 281 -25.43 -23.71 -22.67
C GLY A 281 -26.67 -24.55 -22.34
N THR A 282 -27.13 -24.57 -21.05
CA THR A 282 -28.23 -25.41 -20.59
C THR A 282 -29.07 -24.71 -19.52
N THR A 283 -30.24 -25.25 -19.19
CA THR A 283 -31.09 -24.68 -18.15
C THR A 283 -30.53 -24.97 -16.74
N PRO A 284 -30.85 -24.13 -15.72
CA PRO A 284 -30.44 -24.39 -14.33
C PRO A 284 -30.82 -25.78 -13.80
N GLY A 285 -32.02 -26.30 -14.19
CA GLY A 285 -32.49 -27.61 -13.83
C GLY A 285 -31.63 -28.72 -14.46
N ALA A 286 -31.43 -28.68 -15.79
CA ALA A 286 -30.63 -29.66 -16.49
C ALA A 286 -29.14 -29.61 -16.03
N PHE A 287 -28.60 -28.42 -15.73
CA PHE A 287 -27.26 -28.28 -15.13
C PHE A 287 -27.17 -29.01 -13.78
N ARG A 288 -28.16 -28.84 -12.91
CA ARG A 288 -28.21 -29.54 -11.63
C ARG A 288 -28.23 -31.08 -11.80
N GLU A 289 -29.04 -31.59 -12.71
CA GLU A 289 -29.12 -33.03 -12.95
C GLU A 289 -27.80 -33.59 -13.50
N SER A 290 -27.16 -32.88 -14.43
CA SER A 290 -25.84 -33.28 -14.95
C SER A 290 -24.78 -33.31 -13.86
N ALA A 291 -24.76 -32.30 -13.00
CA ALA A 291 -23.83 -32.20 -11.88
C ALA A 291 -24.04 -33.32 -10.82
N ARG A 292 -25.29 -33.79 -10.65
CA ARG A 292 -25.61 -34.91 -9.74
C ARG A 292 -25.16 -36.26 -10.30
N ARG A 293 -25.12 -36.44 -11.60
CA ARG A 293 -24.69 -37.67 -12.28
C ARG A 293 -23.17 -37.84 -12.31
N GLN A 294 -22.39 -36.78 -12.04
CA GLN A 294 -20.94 -36.89 -11.98
C GLN A 294 -20.49 -37.53 -10.64
N PRO A 295 -19.49 -38.44 -10.68
CA PRO A 295 -19.00 -39.10 -9.47
C PRO A 295 -18.35 -38.13 -8.51
N PRO A 296 -18.32 -38.38 -7.17
CA PRO A 296 -17.86 -37.47 -6.13
C PRO A 296 -16.45 -36.92 -6.33
N ALA A 297 -15.56 -37.68 -6.94
CA ALA A 297 -14.17 -37.25 -7.23
C ALA A 297 -14.06 -36.11 -8.24
N ALA A 298 -15.00 -35.99 -9.18
CA ALA A 298 -15.04 -34.88 -10.13
C ALA A 298 -15.66 -33.59 -9.54
N ARG A 299 -16.39 -33.69 -8.42
CA ARG A 299 -16.97 -32.55 -7.71
C ARG A 299 -15.94 -31.75 -6.93
N SER A 300 -14.87 -32.41 -6.46
CA SER A 300 -13.81 -31.76 -5.64
C SER A 300 -12.86 -30.87 -6.47
N ALA A 301 -12.73 -31.12 -7.77
CA ALA A 301 -11.87 -30.32 -8.66
C ALA A 301 -12.45 -28.96 -9.05
N VAL A 302 -13.75 -28.71 -8.75
CA VAL A 302 -14.44 -27.44 -9.02
C VAL A 302 -14.47 -26.50 -7.81
N PHE A 303 -14.03 -26.96 -6.63
CA PHE A 303 -14.06 -26.21 -5.39
C PHE A 303 -12.69 -26.16 -4.72
N PRO A 304 -12.00 -25.00 -4.67
CA PRO A 304 -10.93 -24.81 -3.69
C PRO A 304 -11.55 -24.86 -2.28
N ALA A 305 -10.95 -25.66 -1.40
CA ALA A 305 -11.40 -25.91 -0.03
C ALA A 305 -11.08 -24.74 0.90
N GLU A 306 -11.74 -23.59 0.71
CA GLU A 306 -11.61 -22.44 1.62
C GLU A 306 -12.91 -21.65 1.77
N ILE A 307 -13.98 -22.27 2.20
CA ILE A 307 -15.07 -21.56 2.93
C ILE A 307 -15.78 -22.58 3.83
N SER A 308 -15.13 -22.97 4.92
CA SER A 308 -15.82 -23.67 6.02
C SER A 308 -15.28 -23.23 7.37
N ARG A 309 -15.48 -21.95 7.70
CA ARG A 309 -15.42 -21.41 9.09
C ARG A 309 -16.04 -20.02 9.10
N ASN A 310 -17.37 -19.99 9.24
CA ASN A 310 -18.13 -19.02 10.03
C ASN A 310 -19.62 -19.27 9.84
N GLN A 311 -20.14 -20.16 10.67
CA GLN A 311 -21.56 -20.13 11.06
C GLN A 311 -21.61 -19.68 12.51
N PRO A 312 -22.37 -18.65 12.85
CA PRO A 312 -22.77 -18.43 14.24
C PRO A 312 -23.87 -19.45 14.59
N GLY A 313 -23.52 -20.42 15.40
CA GLY A 313 -24.46 -21.36 15.96
C GLY A 313 -25.27 -20.71 17.07
N ASP A 314 -26.58 -20.73 16.90
CA ASP A 314 -27.57 -20.63 17.97
C ASP A 314 -27.26 -21.62 19.10
N ARG A 315 -27.06 -21.13 20.29
CA ARG A 315 -27.39 -21.81 21.53
C ARG A 315 -27.88 -20.78 22.55
N ILE A 316 -29.20 -20.70 22.60
CA ILE A 316 -29.92 -20.21 23.78
C ILE A 316 -29.85 -21.34 24.80
N ASP A 317 -29.17 -21.11 25.90
CA ASP A 317 -29.34 -21.96 27.09
C ASP A 317 -29.76 -21.09 28.27
N HIS A 318 -31.05 -21.28 28.59
CA HIS A 318 -31.65 -20.77 29.83
C HIS A 318 -31.15 -21.59 31.00
N LYS A 319 -30.44 -20.99 31.96
CA LYS A 319 -30.48 -21.45 33.35
C LYS A 319 -30.48 -20.28 34.31
N LYS A 320 -31.63 -20.18 34.99
CA LYS A 320 -31.85 -19.45 36.23
C LYS A 320 -30.83 -19.83 37.28
N THR A 321 -30.30 -18.85 38.01
CA THR A 321 -30.28 -18.93 39.49
C THR A 321 -30.20 -17.51 40.07
N ARG A 322 -31.14 -17.31 41.00
CA ARG A 322 -31.24 -16.24 41.99
C ARG A 322 -30.02 -16.28 42.92
N ASP A 323 -29.56 -15.11 43.43
CA ASP A 323 -29.73 -14.69 44.82
C ASP A 323 -28.94 -13.40 45.10
N ARG A 324 -29.70 -12.46 45.66
CA ARG A 324 -29.49 -11.58 46.84
C ARG A 324 -28.24 -10.68 46.84
N ALA A 325 -28.53 -9.39 46.83
CA ALA A 325 -28.73 -8.47 47.98
C ALA A 325 -27.41 -7.90 48.49
N ASP A 326 -27.21 -6.65 48.57
CA ASP A 326 -27.59 -5.56 49.47
C ASP A 326 -26.54 -4.45 49.42
N HIS A 327 -27.06 -3.23 49.50
CA HIS A 327 -26.50 -2.01 50.15
C HIS A 327 -25.13 -1.49 49.62
N ASP A 328 -24.92 -0.23 49.27
CA ASP A 328 -25.28 1.03 49.94
C ASP A 328 -24.94 2.18 48.99
N VAL A 329 -25.80 3.20 49.01
CA VAL A 329 -25.54 4.57 48.63
C VAL A 329 -25.21 5.34 49.93
N PRO A 330 -24.30 6.33 49.93
CA PRO A 330 -24.77 7.72 50.01
C PRO A 330 -23.89 8.75 49.25
N GLU A 331 -24.63 9.69 48.63
CA GLU A 331 -24.72 11.15 48.91
C GLU A 331 -23.46 12.01 48.83
N GLU A 332 -23.58 12.91 47.82
CA GLU A 332 -23.48 14.40 47.88
C GLU A 332 -22.34 15.03 48.69
N ARG A 333 -21.64 15.98 48.07
CA ARG A 333 -21.64 17.42 48.34
C ARG A 333 -20.55 18.15 47.53
N ASP A 334 -21.03 19.09 46.79
CA ASP A 334 -20.76 20.56 46.81
C ASP A 334 -19.42 21.08 46.31
N VAL A 335 -19.58 21.89 45.28
CA VAL A 335 -18.83 23.08 44.81
C VAL A 335 -18.63 24.06 45.96
N PRO A 336 -17.64 25.00 46.04
CA PRO A 336 -17.35 26.03 45.04
C PRO A 336 -15.84 26.43 44.92
N GLU A 337 -15.43 27.04 43.97
CA GLU A 337 -15.12 28.38 43.47
C GLU A 337 -14.24 28.28 42.19
#